data_07ad0a03f3ca02d4c1a54f6bded75c17
#
_entry.id   07ad0a03f3ca02d4c1a54f6bded75c17
#
_cell.length_a   1.000
_cell.length_b   1.000
_cell.length_c   1.000
_cell.angle_alpha   90.00
_cell.angle_beta   90.00
_cell.angle_gamma   90.00
#
_symmetry.space_group_name_H-M   'P 1'
#
loop_
_entity.id
_entity.type
_entity.pdbx_description
1 polymer ?
#
loop_
_entity_poly.entity_id
_entity_poly.type
_entity_poly.pdbx_seq_one_letter_code
_entity_poly.pdbx_strand_id
1 'polypeptide(L)'
;MFFDSKKDLVASLPSLKPSGIEARLDPYEHMLEIGECESEDPYHYGLSLIKKIAESPFQEIGTHTFSHFTRWGDEQDEKILIEDLKAAKRAAARIGLDLKSLVFPWNYFNESCISACFKAGVESFRGSKDIFDWGPMKNLSANHLVNKVKRTLESYLPFSNSHTFDLKSVSKSFPYNIPHSRFLKPYSRRLRFLEPLKIQKIKSDLNYAARTGSIYHMYFHPHNFGVNQEKNMGMFKVIAEHFAELSEKYGMKSMNMMEVANSAKNYASRNNSIDGV
;
A
#
# COMPACT_ATOMS: atom_id res chain seq x y z
N MET A 1 11.27 -1.90 10.59
CA MET A 1 12.50 -2.08 9.78
C MET A 1 12.91 -3.55 9.78
N PHE A 2 13.64 -4.01 8.73
CA PHE A 2 14.14 -5.40 8.59
C PHE A 2 15.43 -5.68 9.39
N PHE A 3 15.76 -4.85 10.36
CA PHE A 3 16.99 -4.94 11.15
C PHE A 3 16.65 -5.13 12.62
N ASP A 4 17.54 -5.79 13.33
CA ASP A 4 17.50 -5.97 14.78
C ASP A 4 18.54 -5.10 15.50
N SER A 5 19.43 -4.45 14.73
CA SER A 5 20.45 -3.54 15.26
C SER A 5 20.67 -2.32 14.35
N LYS A 6 21.00 -1.20 14.96
CA LYS A 6 21.42 0.03 14.28
C LYS A 6 22.68 -0.19 13.44
N LYS A 7 23.62 -0.97 13.92
CA LYS A 7 24.84 -1.33 13.20
C LYS A 7 24.52 -1.96 11.84
N ASP A 8 23.60 -2.92 11.80
CA ASP A 8 23.20 -3.60 10.57
C ASP A 8 22.39 -2.70 9.64
N LEU A 9 21.53 -1.83 10.20
CA LEU A 9 20.83 -0.82 9.45
C LEU A 9 21.80 0.12 8.73
N VAL A 10 22.76 0.70 9.46
CA VAL A 10 23.75 1.65 8.91
C VAL A 10 24.62 0.97 7.84
N ALA A 11 25.04 -0.27 8.07
CA ALA A 11 25.80 -1.05 7.09
C ALA A 11 25.01 -1.39 5.80
N SER A 12 23.68 -1.27 5.84
CA SER A 12 22.77 -1.62 4.73
C SER A 12 22.22 -0.41 3.98
N LEU A 13 22.64 0.80 4.34
CA LEU A 13 22.21 2.02 3.68
C LEU A 13 22.49 1.97 2.16
N PRO A 14 21.65 2.58 1.33
CA PRO A 14 21.90 2.65 -0.11
C PRO A 14 23.16 3.45 -0.42
N SER A 15 23.84 3.09 -1.51
CA SER A 15 25.06 3.74 -1.97
C SER A 15 24.82 5.16 -2.50
N LEU A 16 23.63 5.39 -3.04
CA LEU A 16 23.22 6.69 -3.56
C LEU A 16 22.07 7.22 -2.71
N LYS A 17 22.24 8.43 -2.17
CA LYS A 17 21.28 9.12 -1.31
C LYS A 17 20.90 10.46 -1.93
N PRO A 18 19.70 10.99 -1.64
CA PRO A 18 19.34 12.34 -2.04
C PRO A 18 20.31 13.37 -1.41
N SER A 19 20.59 14.44 -2.13
CA SER A 19 21.39 15.57 -1.63
C SER A 19 20.51 16.82 -1.47
N GLY A 20 20.94 17.76 -0.63
CA GLY A 20 20.26 19.05 -0.44
C GLY A 20 18.94 18.98 0.30
N ILE A 21 18.73 17.95 1.10
CA ILE A 21 17.57 17.84 2.01
C ILE A 21 17.93 18.56 3.31
N GLU A 22 17.00 19.32 3.87
CA GLU A 22 17.14 19.83 5.24
C GLU A 22 17.33 18.66 6.21
N ALA A 23 18.31 18.73 7.12
CA ALA A 23 18.63 17.64 8.04
C ALA A 23 17.39 17.10 8.79
N ARG A 24 16.48 17.99 9.20
CA ARG A 24 15.22 17.60 9.88
C ARG A 24 14.25 16.77 9.02
N LEU A 25 14.44 16.74 7.71
CA LEU A 25 13.60 16.00 6.74
C LEU A 25 14.39 14.85 6.10
N ASP A 26 15.67 14.70 6.44
CA ASP A 26 16.51 13.65 5.91
C ASP A 26 16.25 12.34 6.67
N PRO A 27 15.65 11.33 6.04
CA PRO A 27 15.40 10.06 6.70
C PRO A 27 16.67 9.33 7.13
N TYR A 28 17.80 9.60 6.47
CA TYR A 28 19.08 8.96 6.81
C TYR A 28 19.72 9.57 8.07
N GLU A 29 19.55 10.86 8.31
CA GLU A 29 19.95 11.48 9.58
C GLU A 29 19.09 10.93 10.73
N HIS A 30 17.78 10.82 10.55
CA HIS A 30 16.92 10.21 11.56
C HIS A 30 17.28 8.76 11.89
N MET A 31 17.77 7.98 10.92
CA MET A 31 18.24 6.61 11.17
C MET A 31 19.47 6.57 12.09
N LEU A 32 20.24 7.66 12.17
CA LEU A 32 21.38 7.78 13.08
C LEU A 32 20.96 8.11 14.53
N GLU A 33 19.77 8.66 14.72
CA GLU A 33 19.25 9.09 16.02
C GLU A 33 18.45 8.02 16.76
N ILE A 34 18.04 6.94 16.10
CA ILE A 34 17.26 5.86 16.71
C ILE A 34 18.07 5.04 17.71
N GLY A 35 17.39 4.29 18.58
CA GLY A 35 18.02 3.36 19.53
C GLY A 35 18.85 2.26 18.88
N GLU A 36 19.61 1.51 19.66
CA GLU A 36 20.56 0.52 19.12
C GLU A 36 19.88 -0.78 18.66
N CYS A 37 18.71 -1.13 19.23
CA CYS A 37 18.01 -2.36 18.89
C CYS A 37 16.49 -2.28 19.20
N GLU A 38 15.75 -3.32 18.83
CA GLU A 38 14.28 -3.39 18.99
C GLU A 38 13.84 -3.29 20.48
N SER A 39 14.63 -3.80 21.42
CA SER A 39 14.29 -3.70 22.85
C SER A 39 14.42 -2.29 23.43
N GLU A 40 15.29 -1.47 22.85
CA GLU A 40 15.49 -0.07 23.24
C GLU A 40 14.53 0.87 22.50
N ASP A 41 14.20 0.53 21.27
CA ASP A 41 13.41 1.38 20.39
C ASP A 41 12.39 0.58 19.57
N PRO A 42 11.33 0.06 20.21
CA PRO A 42 10.31 -0.74 19.54
C PRO A 42 9.46 0.05 18.52
N TYR A 43 9.59 1.37 18.47
CA TYR A 43 8.86 2.20 17.51
C TYR A 43 9.54 2.27 16.14
N HIS A 44 10.84 2.11 16.07
CA HIS A 44 11.60 2.13 14.82
C HIS A 44 12.01 0.75 14.32
N TYR A 45 12.11 -0.22 15.22
CA TYR A 45 12.37 -1.61 14.86
C TYR A 45 11.08 -2.42 14.80
N GLY A 46 11.07 -3.48 14.04
CA GLY A 46 9.88 -4.32 13.87
C GLY A 46 10.20 -5.68 13.26
N LEU A 47 11.46 -6.12 13.35
CA LEU A 47 11.87 -7.40 12.78
C LEU A 47 11.12 -8.57 13.40
N SER A 48 10.88 -8.55 14.71
CA SER A 48 10.08 -9.57 15.40
C SER A 48 8.65 -9.66 14.87
N LEU A 49 8.03 -8.52 14.58
CA LEU A 49 6.67 -8.43 14.00
C LEU A 49 6.67 -8.92 12.54
N ILE A 50 7.68 -8.54 11.76
CA ILE A 50 7.81 -8.98 10.36
C ILE A 50 7.92 -10.51 10.29
N LYS A 51 8.76 -11.14 11.13
CA LYS A 51 8.87 -12.59 11.22
C LYS A 51 7.53 -13.24 11.55
N LYS A 52 6.82 -12.72 12.53
CA LYS A 52 5.50 -13.20 12.93
C LYS A 52 4.44 -13.08 11.83
N ILE A 53 4.48 -12.01 11.03
CA ILE A 53 3.60 -11.84 9.89
C ILE A 53 3.99 -12.83 8.78
N ALA A 54 5.29 -13.00 8.50
CA ALA A 54 5.77 -13.92 7.47
C ALA A 54 5.42 -15.40 7.77
N GLU A 55 5.32 -15.78 9.04
CA GLU A 55 4.87 -17.11 9.48
C GLU A 55 3.35 -17.31 9.33
N SER A 56 2.58 -16.23 9.19
CA SER A 56 1.14 -16.30 9.05
C SER A 56 0.75 -16.69 7.61
N PRO A 57 -0.18 -17.62 7.40
CA PRO A 57 -0.56 -18.05 6.05
C PRO A 57 -1.19 -16.89 5.28
N PHE A 58 -1.01 -16.90 3.95
CA PHE A 58 -1.59 -15.95 2.99
C PHE A 58 -1.14 -14.49 3.17
N GLN A 59 -0.11 -14.25 3.99
CA GLN A 59 0.45 -12.90 4.13
C GLN A 59 1.54 -12.64 3.11
N GLU A 60 1.66 -11.40 2.69
CA GLU A 60 2.74 -10.91 1.84
C GLU A 60 3.45 -9.77 2.54
N ILE A 61 4.77 -9.80 2.54
CA ILE A 61 5.59 -8.68 2.98
C ILE A 61 6.01 -7.89 1.76
N GLY A 62 5.52 -6.67 1.65
CA GLY A 62 5.92 -5.69 0.64
C GLY A 62 6.85 -4.62 1.19
N THR A 63 7.30 -3.73 0.32
CA THR A 63 8.12 -2.58 0.72
C THR A 63 7.35 -1.27 0.69
N HIS A 64 7.78 -0.34 1.53
CA HIS A 64 7.37 1.07 1.51
C HIS A 64 8.59 1.96 1.23
N THR A 65 9.51 1.47 0.36
CA THR A 65 10.88 1.93 0.15
C THR A 65 11.79 1.70 1.36
N PHE A 66 13.07 1.94 1.23
CA PHE A 66 14.01 1.82 2.36
C PHE A 66 13.94 3.04 3.28
N SER A 67 13.91 4.22 2.69
CA SER A 67 14.00 5.50 3.38
C SER A 67 12.69 6.27 3.48
N HIS A 68 11.54 5.67 3.15
CA HIS A 68 10.29 6.40 2.94
C HIS A 68 10.45 7.49 1.87
N PHE A 69 11.01 7.10 0.73
CA PHE A 69 11.40 7.99 -0.36
C PHE A 69 10.23 8.85 -0.86
N THR A 70 10.42 10.17 -0.90
CA THR A 70 9.36 11.15 -1.20
C THR A 70 9.77 12.18 -2.26
N ARG A 71 10.82 11.91 -3.04
CA ARG A 71 11.29 12.79 -4.13
C ARG A 71 10.84 12.25 -5.48
N TRP A 72 10.43 13.15 -6.35
CA TRP A 72 9.79 12.78 -7.62
C TRP A 72 10.10 13.83 -8.70
N GLY A 73 11.32 14.03 -9.06
CA GLY A 73 11.63 15.18 -9.93
C GLY A 73 12.26 14.79 -11.26
N ASP A 74 13.44 14.22 -11.24
CA ASP A 74 14.30 14.07 -12.39
C ASP A 74 14.92 12.66 -12.51
N GLU A 75 15.80 12.48 -13.48
CA GLU A 75 16.52 11.22 -13.70
C GLU A 75 17.43 10.84 -12.51
N GLN A 76 17.91 11.82 -11.76
CA GLN A 76 18.71 11.57 -10.57
C GLN A 76 17.84 10.96 -9.46
N ASP A 77 16.63 11.47 -9.26
CA ASP A 77 15.65 10.92 -8.31
C ASP A 77 15.28 9.48 -8.68
N GLU A 78 15.17 9.15 -9.97
CA GLU A 78 14.95 7.77 -10.42
C GLU A 78 16.10 6.85 -10.01
N LYS A 79 17.35 7.25 -10.25
CA LYS A 79 18.54 6.46 -9.86
C LYS A 79 18.61 6.25 -8.35
N ILE A 80 18.31 7.28 -7.59
CA ILE A 80 18.27 7.20 -6.12
C ILE A 80 17.18 6.22 -5.67
N LEU A 81 15.98 6.30 -6.25
CA LEU A 81 14.89 5.38 -5.92
C LEU A 81 15.24 3.93 -6.27
N ILE A 82 15.94 3.68 -7.38
CA ILE A 82 16.42 2.33 -7.73
C ILE A 82 17.34 1.78 -6.63
N GLU A 83 18.29 2.58 -6.16
CA GLU A 83 19.23 2.14 -5.11
C GLU A 83 18.55 1.98 -3.74
N ASP A 84 17.58 2.84 -3.43
CA ASP A 84 16.73 2.73 -2.24
C ASP A 84 15.92 1.42 -2.25
N LEU A 85 15.25 1.09 -3.35
CA LEU A 85 14.50 -0.15 -3.51
C LEU A 85 15.43 -1.39 -3.46
N LYS A 86 16.59 -1.34 -4.09
CA LYS A 86 17.58 -2.41 -3.99
C LYS A 86 18.09 -2.60 -2.56
N ALA A 87 18.28 -1.51 -1.80
CA ALA A 87 18.66 -1.59 -0.40
C ALA A 87 17.55 -2.25 0.44
N ALA A 88 16.27 -1.89 0.21
CA ALA A 88 15.14 -2.55 0.86
C ALA A 88 15.09 -4.06 0.55
N LYS A 89 15.29 -4.46 -0.71
CA LYS A 89 15.33 -5.86 -1.13
C LYS A 89 16.51 -6.62 -0.49
N ARG A 90 17.70 -6.01 -0.46
CA ARG A 90 18.86 -6.61 0.23
C ARG A 90 18.61 -6.82 1.73
N ALA A 91 18.00 -5.83 2.38
CA ALA A 91 17.64 -5.93 3.80
C ALA A 91 16.67 -7.10 4.06
N ALA A 92 15.65 -7.26 3.24
CA ALA A 92 14.68 -8.35 3.35
C ALA A 92 15.30 -9.71 3.03
N ALA A 93 16.17 -9.79 2.04
CA ALA A 93 16.85 -11.03 1.65
C ALA A 93 17.72 -11.60 2.78
N ARG A 94 18.23 -10.78 3.70
CA ARG A 94 18.98 -11.22 4.90
C ARG A 94 18.15 -12.16 5.80
N ILE A 95 16.84 -12.03 5.75
CA ILE A 95 15.90 -12.86 6.53
C ILE A 95 15.06 -13.80 5.65
N GLY A 96 15.51 -14.03 4.41
CA GLY A 96 14.87 -14.98 3.49
C GLY A 96 13.61 -14.45 2.80
N LEU A 97 13.34 -13.14 2.81
CA LEU A 97 12.19 -12.53 2.14
C LEU A 97 12.58 -11.93 0.79
N ASP A 98 11.72 -12.11 -0.22
CA ASP A 98 11.82 -11.47 -1.53
C ASP A 98 10.69 -10.44 -1.69
N LEU A 99 11.07 -9.16 -1.69
CA LEU A 99 10.11 -8.06 -1.82
C LEU A 99 9.75 -7.84 -3.30
N LYS A 100 8.53 -8.19 -3.67
CA LYS A 100 8.00 -8.06 -5.04
C LYS A 100 6.96 -6.97 -5.18
N SER A 101 6.33 -6.58 -4.09
CA SER A 101 5.30 -5.54 -4.09
C SER A 101 5.75 -4.28 -3.35
N LEU A 102 5.23 -3.14 -3.81
CA LEU A 102 5.54 -1.82 -3.28
C LEU A 102 4.26 -1.03 -2.99
N VAL A 103 4.25 -0.34 -1.88
CA VAL A 103 3.33 0.75 -1.61
C VAL A 103 4.13 2.05 -1.60
N PHE A 104 3.84 2.97 -2.51
CA PHE A 104 4.54 4.25 -2.54
C PHE A 104 4.21 5.11 -1.32
N PRO A 105 5.21 5.79 -0.72
CA PRO A 105 4.98 6.82 0.28
C PRO A 105 3.96 7.85 -0.22
N TRP A 106 3.02 8.22 0.64
CA TRP A 106 1.89 9.12 0.34
C TRP A 106 1.00 8.71 -0.82
N ASN A 107 1.11 7.47 -1.32
CA ASN A 107 0.47 6.97 -2.54
C ASN A 107 0.80 7.80 -3.79
N TYR A 108 1.94 8.49 -3.79
CA TYR A 108 2.38 9.29 -4.92
C TYR A 108 3.42 8.54 -5.76
N PHE A 109 3.26 8.59 -7.06
CA PHE A 109 4.20 8.03 -8.04
C PHE A 109 4.01 8.72 -9.40
N ASN A 110 5.03 8.62 -10.24
CA ASN A 110 5.04 9.09 -11.62
C ASN A 110 5.70 8.02 -12.51
N GLU A 111 5.89 8.32 -13.79
CA GLU A 111 6.50 7.37 -14.74
C GLU A 111 7.92 6.98 -14.36
N SER A 112 8.74 7.90 -13.85
CA SER A 112 10.09 7.61 -13.36
C SER A 112 10.06 6.63 -12.18
N CYS A 113 9.07 6.74 -11.28
CA CYS A 113 8.89 5.79 -10.19
C CYS A 113 8.54 4.39 -10.70
N ILE A 114 7.68 4.30 -11.72
CA ILE A 114 7.30 3.01 -12.34
C ILE A 114 8.53 2.39 -13.03
N SER A 115 9.31 3.19 -13.75
CA SER A 115 10.59 2.77 -14.35
C SER A 115 11.58 2.27 -13.30
N ALA A 116 11.72 2.98 -12.17
CA ALA A 116 12.57 2.56 -11.05
C ALA A 116 12.11 1.21 -10.46
N CYS A 117 10.79 1.01 -10.28
CA CYS A 117 10.23 -0.26 -9.84
C CYS A 117 10.64 -1.41 -10.77
N PHE A 118 10.46 -1.23 -12.07
CA PHE A 118 10.85 -2.22 -13.08
C PHE A 118 12.34 -2.56 -12.99
N LYS A 119 13.21 -1.53 -12.97
CA LYS A 119 14.67 -1.69 -12.89
C LYS A 119 15.14 -2.32 -11.58
N ALA A 120 14.41 -2.12 -10.49
CA ALA A 120 14.70 -2.71 -9.17
C ALA A 120 14.07 -4.10 -8.99
N GLY A 121 13.32 -4.62 -9.97
CA GLY A 121 12.68 -5.92 -9.90
C GLY A 121 11.48 -5.96 -8.93
N VAL A 122 10.73 -4.86 -8.85
CA VAL A 122 9.41 -4.80 -8.22
C VAL A 122 8.37 -5.21 -9.27
N GLU A 123 7.51 -6.17 -8.93
CA GLU A 123 6.56 -6.75 -9.87
C GLU A 123 5.17 -6.11 -9.79
N SER A 124 4.81 -5.57 -8.63
CA SER A 124 3.52 -4.90 -8.43
C SER A 124 3.61 -3.71 -7.49
N PHE A 125 2.71 -2.76 -7.64
CA PHE A 125 2.61 -1.63 -6.71
C PHE A 125 1.15 -1.23 -6.48
N ARG A 126 0.88 -0.66 -5.29
CA ARG A 126 -0.41 -0.06 -5.00
C ARG A 126 -0.46 1.34 -5.60
N GLY A 127 -1.28 1.49 -6.63
CA GLY A 127 -1.50 2.77 -7.28
C GLY A 127 -2.92 3.30 -7.12
N SER A 128 -3.30 4.18 -8.03
CA SER A 128 -4.65 4.71 -8.21
C SER A 128 -5.16 4.35 -9.60
N LYS A 129 -6.48 4.48 -9.83
CA LYS A 129 -7.07 4.28 -11.17
C LYS A 129 -6.54 5.31 -12.17
N ASP A 130 -6.38 6.53 -11.73
CA ASP A 130 -5.88 7.65 -12.50
C ASP A 130 -4.50 8.04 -12.00
N ILE A 131 -3.47 7.82 -12.81
CA ILE A 131 -2.06 8.12 -12.48
C ILE A 131 -1.86 9.60 -12.11
N PHE A 132 -2.75 10.48 -12.58
CA PHE A 132 -2.63 11.93 -12.40
C PHE A 132 -3.40 12.53 -11.22
N ASP A 133 -4.18 11.73 -10.48
CA ASP A 133 -5.11 12.29 -9.47
C ASP A 133 -4.46 12.62 -8.10
N TRP A 134 -3.18 12.29 -7.91
CA TRP A 134 -2.47 12.43 -6.64
C TRP A 134 -1.15 13.21 -6.74
N GLY A 135 -1.09 14.22 -7.59
CA GLY A 135 0.07 15.12 -7.63
C GLY A 135 0.33 15.77 -6.26
N PRO A 136 1.63 15.92 -5.85
CA PRO A 136 1.94 16.55 -4.59
C PRO A 136 1.44 17.97 -4.59
N MET A 137 0.56 18.29 -3.64
CA MET A 137 0.25 19.64 -3.17
C MET A 137 0.03 20.74 -4.23
N LYS A 138 -0.48 20.43 -5.41
CA LYS A 138 -0.79 21.50 -6.38
C LYS A 138 -1.95 22.42 -5.95
N ASN A 139 -2.61 22.14 -4.84
CA ASN A 139 -3.70 23.00 -4.35
C ASN A 139 -3.68 23.16 -2.82
N LEU A 140 -2.73 23.91 -2.32
CA LEU A 140 -2.91 24.69 -1.07
C LEU A 140 -3.82 25.92 -1.33
N SER A 141 -4.76 25.81 -2.27
CA SER A 141 -5.76 26.84 -2.54
C SER A 141 -6.96 26.69 -1.58
N ALA A 142 -7.77 27.72 -1.49
CA ALA A 142 -8.96 27.86 -0.63
C ALA A 142 -9.92 26.63 -0.62
N ASN A 143 -9.77 25.71 -1.56
CA ASN A 143 -10.58 24.50 -1.69
C ASN A 143 -10.14 23.30 -0.84
N HIS A 144 -9.03 23.40 -0.07
CA HIS A 144 -8.52 22.26 0.73
C HIS A 144 -9.56 21.79 1.77
N LEU A 145 -10.25 22.71 2.41
CA LEU A 145 -11.30 22.38 3.40
C LEU A 145 -12.50 21.70 2.73
N VAL A 146 -12.95 22.22 1.59
CA VAL A 146 -14.06 21.66 0.80
C VAL A 146 -13.70 20.25 0.31
N ASN A 147 -12.50 20.06 -0.22
CA ASN A 147 -12.03 18.74 -0.66
C ASN A 147 -11.88 17.76 0.52
N LYS A 148 -11.45 18.23 1.69
CA LYS A 148 -11.38 17.41 2.91
C LYS A 148 -12.77 16.97 3.36
N VAL A 149 -13.74 17.88 3.34
CA VAL A 149 -15.14 17.57 3.68
C VAL A 149 -15.72 16.60 2.65
N LYS A 150 -15.55 16.84 1.35
CA LYS A 150 -16.00 15.95 0.28
C LYS A 150 -15.44 14.53 0.44
N ARG A 151 -14.12 14.38 0.60
CA ARG A 151 -13.47 13.07 0.83
C ARG A 151 -13.97 12.39 2.12
N THR A 152 -14.30 13.19 3.15
CA THR A 152 -14.87 12.63 4.38
C THR A 152 -16.28 12.12 4.12
N LEU A 153 -17.14 12.90 3.47
CA LEU A 153 -18.50 12.51 3.12
C LEU A 153 -18.51 11.27 2.20
N GLU A 154 -17.69 11.23 1.16
CA GLU A 154 -17.53 10.07 0.26
C GLU A 154 -17.15 8.78 0.98
N SER A 155 -16.47 8.90 2.13
CA SER A 155 -16.09 7.74 2.93
C SER A 155 -17.27 7.14 3.72
N TYR A 156 -18.30 7.92 3.97
CA TYR A 156 -19.45 7.54 4.78
C TYR A 156 -20.75 7.39 3.97
N LEU A 157 -20.87 8.09 2.84
CA LEU A 157 -22.11 8.09 2.08
C LEU A 157 -22.12 7.02 0.98
N PRO A 158 -23.25 6.31 0.81
CA PRO A 158 -23.36 5.22 -0.18
C PRO A 158 -23.54 5.70 -1.64
N PHE A 159 -23.53 7.01 -1.89
CA PHE A 159 -23.86 7.59 -3.20
C PHE A 159 -22.72 7.61 -4.22
N SER A 160 -21.50 7.27 -3.83
CA SER A 160 -20.40 7.15 -4.78
C SER A 160 -20.42 5.76 -5.44
N ASN A 161 -20.04 5.70 -6.72
CA ASN A 161 -19.82 4.45 -7.42
C ASN A 161 -18.81 3.55 -6.67
N SER A 162 -18.96 2.23 -6.84
CA SER A 162 -17.99 1.28 -6.29
C SER A 162 -16.64 1.52 -6.96
N HIS A 163 -15.60 1.78 -6.16
CA HIS A 163 -14.24 1.94 -6.65
C HIS A 163 -13.56 0.60 -6.89
N THR A 164 -14.27 -0.34 -7.49
CA THR A 164 -13.73 -1.64 -7.91
C THR A 164 -13.03 -1.52 -9.26
N PHE A 165 -12.19 -2.48 -9.59
CA PHE A 165 -11.50 -2.58 -10.87
C PHE A 165 -11.44 -4.04 -11.32
N ASP A 166 -11.18 -4.26 -12.59
CA ASP A 166 -11.11 -5.58 -13.18
C ASP A 166 -9.66 -6.07 -13.38
N LEU A 167 -9.49 -7.36 -13.52
CA LEU A 167 -8.19 -7.98 -13.74
C LEU A 167 -7.59 -7.57 -15.09
N LYS A 168 -8.43 -7.29 -16.08
CA LYS A 168 -8.01 -6.81 -17.40
C LYS A 168 -7.30 -5.45 -17.30
N SER A 169 -7.77 -4.55 -16.43
CA SER A 169 -7.10 -3.25 -16.23
C SER A 169 -5.73 -3.40 -15.59
N VAL A 170 -5.60 -4.31 -14.62
CA VAL A 170 -4.30 -4.63 -13.97
C VAL A 170 -3.32 -5.22 -14.97
N SER A 171 -3.78 -6.09 -15.87
CA SER A 171 -2.92 -6.80 -16.82
C SER A 171 -2.30 -5.93 -17.92
N LYS A 172 -2.69 -4.65 -18.04
CA LYS A 172 -2.23 -3.73 -19.08
C LYS A 172 -0.84 -3.15 -18.87
N SER A 173 -0.30 -3.21 -17.66
CA SER A 173 0.99 -2.61 -17.30
C SER A 173 1.88 -3.58 -16.57
N PHE A 174 3.18 -3.37 -16.66
CA PHE A 174 4.17 -4.02 -15.81
C PHE A 174 5.24 -2.98 -15.42
N PRO A 175 5.59 -2.86 -14.13
CA PRO A 175 4.99 -3.53 -12.97
C PRO A 175 3.47 -3.34 -12.87
N TYR A 176 2.78 -4.33 -12.29
CA TYR A 176 1.32 -4.33 -12.22
C TYR A 176 0.81 -3.24 -11.27
N ASN A 177 0.02 -2.30 -11.79
CA ASN A 177 -0.68 -1.33 -10.96
C ASN A 177 -1.93 -2.00 -10.36
N ILE A 178 -1.97 -2.12 -9.03
CA ILE A 178 -3.10 -2.64 -8.26
C ILE A 178 -3.75 -1.47 -7.51
N PRO A 179 -4.74 -0.79 -8.12
CA PRO A 179 -5.32 0.41 -7.55
C PRO A 179 -5.97 0.13 -6.19
N HIS A 180 -5.88 1.09 -5.29
CA HIS A 180 -6.69 1.01 -4.08
C HIS A 180 -8.14 1.40 -4.36
N SER A 181 -9.07 0.69 -3.73
CA SER A 181 -10.50 1.01 -3.77
C SER A 181 -10.90 1.89 -2.60
N ARG A 182 -10.36 1.63 -1.42
CA ARG A 182 -10.76 2.35 -0.21
C ARG A 182 -9.70 2.35 0.88
N PHE A 183 -9.48 3.51 1.46
CA PHE A 183 -8.85 3.64 2.77
C PHE A 183 -9.89 3.35 3.87
N LEU A 184 -9.66 2.31 4.67
CA LEU A 184 -10.50 2.00 5.81
C LEU A 184 -10.17 2.98 6.95
N LYS A 185 -10.97 4.06 7.03
CA LYS A 185 -10.84 5.05 8.08
C LYS A 185 -11.11 4.43 9.44
N PRO A 186 -10.27 4.71 10.46
CA PRO A 186 -10.50 4.25 11.82
C PRO A 186 -11.80 4.84 12.38
N TYR A 187 -12.29 4.25 13.48
CA TYR A 187 -13.44 4.74 14.21
C TYR A 187 -13.23 6.18 14.68
N SER A 188 -14.25 7.02 14.50
CA SER A 188 -14.23 8.41 14.92
C SER A 188 -15.32 8.69 15.97
N ARG A 189 -14.91 9.08 17.19
CA ARG A 189 -15.88 9.49 18.24
C ARG A 189 -16.77 10.64 17.79
N ARG A 190 -16.22 11.58 17.01
CA ARG A 190 -16.95 12.76 16.51
C ARG A 190 -18.00 12.40 15.46
N LEU A 191 -17.73 11.34 14.66
CA LEU A 191 -18.60 10.90 13.57
C LEU A 191 -19.26 9.55 13.88
N ARG A 192 -19.38 9.19 15.17
CA ARG A 192 -19.91 7.88 15.61
C ARG A 192 -21.26 7.51 15.01
N PHE A 193 -22.09 8.50 14.75
CA PHE A 193 -23.40 8.29 14.14
C PHE A 193 -23.35 7.94 12.64
N LEU A 194 -22.23 8.21 11.97
CA LEU A 194 -21.98 7.84 10.58
C LEU A 194 -21.28 6.49 10.42
N GLU A 195 -20.76 5.91 11.50
CA GLU A 195 -20.02 4.63 11.44
C GLU A 195 -20.85 3.48 10.83
N PRO A 196 -22.16 3.32 11.13
CA PRO A 196 -22.99 2.33 10.47
C PRO A 196 -23.08 2.54 8.95
N LEU A 197 -23.16 3.79 8.48
CA LEU A 197 -23.20 4.11 7.04
C LEU A 197 -21.90 3.76 6.36
N LYS A 198 -20.75 4.00 7.02
CA LYS A 198 -19.43 3.59 6.52
C LYS A 198 -19.37 2.08 6.30
N ILE A 199 -19.80 1.30 7.29
CA ILE A 199 -19.84 -0.17 7.21
C ILE A 199 -20.79 -0.62 6.08
N GLN A 200 -21.98 -0.02 6.01
CA GLN A 200 -22.95 -0.34 4.95
C GLN A 200 -22.40 -0.06 3.56
N LYS A 201 -21.68 1.08 3.38
CA LYS A 201 -21.01 1.39 2.12
C LYS A 201 -19.95 0.35 1.74
N ILE A 202 -19.13 -0.08 2.71
CA ILE A 202 -18.11 -1.11 2.47
C ILE A 202 -18.77 -2.44 2.08
N LYS A 203 -19.83 -2.85 2.79
CA LYS A 203 -20.61 -4.07 2.45
C LYS A 203 -21.22 -3.98 1.05
N SER A 204 -21.74 -2.81 0.66
CA SER A 204 -22.28 -2.57 -0.68
C SER A 204 -21.19 -2.72 -1.77
N ASP A 205 -19.99 -2.18 -1.54
CA ASP A 205 -18.87 -2.29 -2.47
C ASP A 205 -18.38 -3.74 -2.60
N LEU A 206 -18.31 -4.46 -1.49
CA LEU A 206 -17.98 -5.90 -1.48
C LEU A 206 -19.05 -6.74 -2.23
N ASN A 207 -20.34 -6.45 -2.00
CA ASN A 207 -21.42 -7.09 -2.74
C ASN A 207 -21.31 -6.86 -4.26
N TYR A 208 -20.98 -5.63 -4.65
CA TYR A 208 -20.76 -5.30 -6.05
C TYR A 208 -19.57 -6.08 -6.62
N ALA A 209 -18.43 -6.08 -5.93
CA ALA A 209 -17.24 -6.81 -6.35
C ALA A 209 -17.52 -8.31 -6.51
N ALA A 210 -18.20 -8.93 -5.54
CA ALA A 210 -18.54 -10.35 -5.57
C ALA A 210 -19.46 -10.72 -6.74
N ARG A 211 -20.46 -9.86 -7.06
CA ARG A 211 -21.42 -10.11 -8.15
C ARG A 211 -20.83 -9.91 -9.54
N THR A 212 -19.86 -8.97 -9.67
CA THR A 212 -19.27 -8.61 -10.96
C THR A 212 -17.93 -9.28 -11.24
N GLY A 213 -17.39 -10.05 -10.28
CA GLY A 213 -16.04 -10.62 -10.38
C GLY A 213 -14.93 -9.57 -10.38
N SER A 214 -15.22 -8.37 -9.85
CA SER A 214 -14.25 -7.29 -9.77
C SER A 214 -13.41 -7.36 -8.50
N ILE A 215 -12.32 -6.61 -8.46
CA ILE A 215 -11.41 -6.53 -7.32
C ILE A 215 -11.77 -5.31 -6.46
N TYR A 216 -11.82 -5.51 -5.15
CA TYR A 216 -11.98 -4.45 -4.16
C TYR A 216 -10.77 -4.44 -3.24
N HIS A 217 -9.89 -3.44 -3.38
CA HIS A 217 -8.66 -3.31 -2.63
C HIS A 217 -8.83 -2.31 -1.48
N MET A 218 -9.00 -2.83 -0.28
CA MET A 218 -9.10 -2.05 0.95
C MET A 218 -7.77 -2.04 1.68
N TYR A 219 -7.39 -0.89 2.24
CA TYR A 219 -6.19 -0.76 3.04
C TYR A 219 -6.40 0.13 4.27
N PHE A 220 -5.54 -0.01 5.25
CA PHE A 220 -5.52 0.82 6.45
C PHE A 220 -4.11 0.99 6.99
N HIS A 221 -3.94 1.90 7.93
CA HIS A 221 -2.69 2.08 8.64
C HIS A 221 -2.81 1.53 10.07
N PRO A 222 -1.98 0.56 10.49
CA PRO A 222 -2.06 -0.07 11.81
C PRO A 222 -2.02 0.92 12.97
N HIS A 223 -1.18 1.96 12.91
CA HIS A 223 -1.11 2.98 13.95
C HIS A 223 -2.44 3.73 14.18
N ASN A 224 -3.24 3.93 13.13
CA ASN A 224 -4.56 4.52 13.26
C ASN A 224 -5.57 3.58 13.91
N PHE A 225 -5.40 2.28 13.73
CA PHE A 225 -6.26 1.25 14.33
C PHE A 225 -5.94 1.03 15.80
N GLY A 226 -4.74 1.30 16.27
CA GLY A 226 -4.36 1.24 17.67
C GLY A 226 -5.15 2.22 18.55
N VAL A 227 -5.57 3.35 17.99
CA VAL A 227 -6.46 4.30 18.66
C VAL A 227 -7.91 3.79 18.60
N ASN A 228 -8.58 3.59 19.73
CA ASN A 228 -9.90 2.94 19.83
C ASN A 228 -9.91 1.50 19.25
N GLN A 229 -8.92 0.72 19.62
CA GLN A 229 -8.64 -0.61 19.07
C GLN A 229 -9.87 -1.52 19.06
N GLU A 230 -10.61 -1.64 20.16
CA GLU A 230 -11.82 -2.48 20.23
C GLU A 230 -12.87 -2.10 19.17
N LYS A 231 -13.09 -0.79 18.97
CA LYS A 231 -14.06 -0.30 17.97
C LYS A 231 -13.59 -0.58 16.55
N ASN A 232 -12.29 -0.41 16.29
CA ASN A 232 -11.71 -0.68 14.99
C ASN A 232 -11.71 -2.18 14.67
N MET A 233 -11.36 -3.02 15.65
CA MET A 233 -11.40 -4.47 15.48
C MET A 233 -12.82 -5.00 15.35
N GLY A 234 -13.77 -4.44 16.10
CA GLY A 234 -15.20 -4.76 15.95
C GLY A 234 -15.73 -4.42 14.55
N MET A 235 -15.37 -3.25 14.01
CA MET A 235 -15.69 -2.88 12.63
C MET A 235 -15.07 -3.84 11.61
N PHE A 236 -13.79 -4.19 11.78
CA PHE A 236 -13.09 -5.10 10.91
C PHE A 236 -13.73 -6.50 10.93
N LYS A 237 -14.11 -6.99 12.11
CA LYS A 237 -14.82 -8.27 12.28
C LYS A 237 -16.12 -8.30 11.45
N VAL A 238 -16.95 -7.26 11.53
CA VAL A 238 -18.21 -7.16 10.77
C VAL A 238 -17.95 -7.18 9.26
N ILE A 239 -16.87 -6.58 8.79
CA ILE A 239 -16.47 -6.60 7.37
C ILE A 239 -16.00 -8.00 6.98
N ALA A 240 -15.19 -8.66 7.83
CA ALA A 240 -14.68 -10.00 7.57
C ALA A 240 -15.77 -11.06 7.55
N GLU A 241 -16.74 -10.97 8.48
CA GLU A 241 -17.93 -11.84 8.48
C GLU A 241 -18.74 -11.70 7.19
N HIS A 242 -18.96 -10.47 6.73
CA HIS A 242 -19.66 -10.23 5.46
C HIS A 242 -18.88 -10.75 4.25
N PHE A 243 -17.55 -10.62 4.27
CA PHE A 243 -16.69 -11.23 3.25
C PHE A 243 -16.84 -12.76 3.23
N ALA A 244 -16.90 -13.41 4.41
CA ALA A 244 -17.08 -14.86 4.49
C ALA A 244 -18.41 -15.32 3.84
N GLU A 245 -19.51 -14.60 4.08
CA GLU A 245 -20.80 -14.83 3.41
C GLU A 245 -20.67 -14.72 1.89
N LEU A 246 -19.93 -13.72 1.39
CA LEU A 246 -19.72 -13.51 -0.05
C LEU A 246 -18.77 -14.55 -0.64
N SER A 247 -17.79 -15.01 0.12
CA SER A 247 -16.91 -16.10 -0.28
C SER A 247 -17.69 -17.40 -0.49
N GLU A 248 -18.56 -17.74 0.44
CA GLU A 248 -19.42 -18.92 0.33
C GLU A 248 -20.42 -18.82 -0.84
N LYS A 249 -21.05 -17.66 -1.00
CA LYS A 249 -22.13 -17.47 -1.98
C LYS A 249 -21.64 -17.28 -3.41
N TYR A 250 -20.54 -16.55 -3.61
CA TYR A 250 -20.05 -16.11 -4.93
C TYR A 250 -18.64 -16.59 -5.25
N GLY A 251 -17.98 -17.33 -4.34
CA GLY A 251 -16.59 -17.73 -4.51
C GLY A 251 -15.60 -16.56 -4.43
N MET A 252 -15.96 -15.45 -3.75
CA MET A 252 -15.07 -14.32 -3.55
C MET A 252 -13.82 -14.74 -2.78
N LYS A 253 -12.64 -14.29 -3.22
CA LYS A 253 -11.36 -14.66 -2.62
C LYS A 253 -10.69 -13.45 -1.98
N SER A 254 -10.06 -13.66 -0.82
CA SER A 254 -9.08 -12.72 -0.28
C SER A 254 -7.73 -13.01 -0.93
N MET A 255 -7.09 -11.96 -1.45
CA MET A 255 -5.84 -12.09 -2.19
C MET A 255 -4.87 -10.98 -1.76
N ASN A 256 -3.60 -11.32 -1.65
CA ASN A 256 -2.53 -10.34 -1.53
C ASN A 256 -2.17 -9.74 -2.90
N MET A 257 -1.29 -8.72 -2.92
CA MET A 257 -0.96 -8.01 -4.16
C MET A 257 -0.28 -8.91 -5.19
N MET A 258 0.60 -9.82 -4.77
CA MET A 258 1.27 -10.72 -5.70
C MET A 258 0.35 -11.81 -6.26
N GLU A 259 -0.63 -12.26 -5.49
CA GLU A 259 -1.66 -13.19 -6.02
C GLU A 259 -2.51 -12.51 -7.10
N VAL A 260 -2.86 -11.23 -6.91
CA VAL A 260 -3.54 -10.43 -7.94
C VAL A 260 -2.64 -10.22 -9.17
N ALA A 261 -1.37 -9.87 -8.97
CA ALA A 261 -0.38 -9.70 -10.04
C ALA A 261 -0.20 -10.98 -10.87
N ASN A 262 -0.07 -12.13 -10.21
CA ASN A 262 0.04 -13.42 -10.88
C ASN A 262 -1.24 -13.78 -11.66
N SER A 263 -2.40 -13.43 -11.12
CA SER A 263 -3.68 -13.61 -11.82
C SER A 263 -3.76 -12.71 -13.07
N ALA A 264 -3.28 -11.47 -12.98
CA ALA A 264 -3.21 -10.55 -14.11
C ALA A 264 -2.25 -11.03 -15.20
N LYS A 265 -1.09 -11.56 -14.80
CA LYS A 265 -0.13 -12.19 -15.73
C LYS A 265 -0.76 -13.36 -16.49
N ASN A 266 -1.44 -14.25 -15.79
CA ASN A 266 -2.10 -15.40 -16.40
C ASN A 266 -3.26 -14.97 -17.33
N TYR A 267 -3.97 -13.91 -16.97
CA TYR A 267 -5.02 -13.33 -17.81
C TYR A 267 -4.44 -12.80 -19.13
N ALA A 268 -3.34 -12.03 -19.08
CA ALA A 268 -2.67 -11.52 -20.27
C ALA A 268 -2.18 -12.63 -21.20
N SER A 269 -1.56 -13.68 -20.63
CA SER A 269 -1.04 -14.82 -21.41
C SER A 269 -2.13 -15.58 -22.16
N ARG A 270 -3.31 -15.76 -21.54
CA ARG A 270 -4.44 -16.46 -22.17
C ARG A 270 -5.05 -15.67 -23.32
N ASN A 271 -5.14 -14.34 -23.20
CA ASN A 271 -5.75 -13.51 -24.23
C ASN A 271 -4.80 -13.29 -25.42
N ASN A 272 -3.49 -13.17 -25.20
CA ASN A 272 -2.50 -13.08 -26.28
C ASN A 272 -2.42 -14.38 -27.11
N SER A 273 -2.79 -15.54 -26.56
CA SER A 273 -2.86 -16.81 -27.30
C SER A 273 -4.16 -16.94 -28.13
N ILE A 274 -5.18 -16.12 -27.89
CA ILE A 274 -6.44 -16.12 -28.63
C ILE A 274 -6.38 -15.13 -29.81
N ASP A 275 -5.68 -14.01 -29.66
CA ASP A 275 -5.54 -12.99 -30.70
C ASP A 275 -4.42 -13.31 -31.72
N GLY A 276 -3.68 -14.39 -31.53
CA GLY A 276 -2.58 -14.84 -32.40
C GLY A 276 -2.91 -16.04 -33.31
N VAL A 277 -4.19 -16.36 -33.53
CA VAL A 277 -4.67 -17.40 -34.47
C VAL A 277 -5.38 -16.77 -35.65
#